data_fe3f114f20ef11ecad3dc142f86492bf
#
_entry.id   fe3f114f20ef11ecad3dc142f86492bf
#
_cell.length_a   1.000
_cell.length_b   1.000
_cell.length_c   1.000
_cell.angle_alpha   90.00
_cell.angle_beta   90.00
_cell.angle_gamma   90.00
#
_symmetry.space_group_name_H-M   'P 1'
#
loop_
_entity.id
_entity.type
_entity.pdbx_description
1 polymer ?
#
loop_
_entity_poly.entity_id
_entity_poly.type
_entity_poly.pdbx_seq_one_letter_code
_entity_poly.pdbx_strand_id
1 'polypeptide(L)'
;ELYPLGEFKEKWSAIQASGGSDIGAVRDGQDKPLSPEESQKRIQLDGDYEVQLVAAEPLVLDPVETTWDEKGRMFVADMRDYPLGPPNPGDPWLSRIQLLTDEDGDGRMDKAVTFADHMDNVQGLLPYDGGLIATTRSQILFLKDTDGDNKADVIKPLIRGFNPKHSQLQVSAPRWGPDGCVHFNNGLDAREIYPADAPTKVVGVPGSNFKWNPKTGEITPTGGRGQYGGAFDDYGHHFYCSNRNPLMFTVMPYEAMLRNPHAGITQVHEDIATPGAETRVYPLQITHTTADAHAGTNTACSGLGVYR
;
A
#
# COMPACT_ATOMS: atom_id res chain seq x y z
N GLU A 1 -0.21 26.70 15.39
CA GLU A 1 -1.28 26.47 16.39
C GLU A 1 -2.33 25.59 15.72
N LEU A 2 -2.59 24.40 16.32
CA LEU A 2 -3.70 23.55 15.89
C LEU A 2 -5.02 24.26 16.23
N TYR A 3 -5.89 24.41 15.25
CA TYR A 3 -7.22 24.95 15.50
C TYR A 3 -7.98 24.06 16.52
N PRO A 4 -8.60 24.64 17.54
CA PRO A 4 -9.48 23.88 18.42
C PRO A 4 -10.53 23.13 17.60
N LEU A 5 -10.78 21.87 17.91
CA LEU A 5 -11.66 20.98 17.14
C LEU A 5 -13.08 21.59 16.91
N GLY A 6 -13.55 22.45 17.83
CA GLY A 6 -14.81 23.15 17.73
C GLY A 6 -14.84 24.18 16.59
N GLU A 7 -13.84 25.04 16.51
CA GLU A 7 -13.75 26.07 15.46
C GLU A 7 -13.56 25.44 14.07
N PHE A 8 -12.85 24.32 14.01
CA PHE A 8 -12.69 23.58 12.77
C PHE A 8 -14.04 23.02 12.28
N LYS A 9 -14.85 22.44 13.16
CA LYS A 9 -16.19 21.92 12.83
C LYS A 9 -17.11 23.01 12.27
N GLU A 10 -17.08 24.19 12.85
CA GLU A 10 -17.90 25.33 12.42
C GLU A 10 -17.45 25.82 11.03
N LYS A 11 -16.16 26.02 10.82
CA LYS A 11 -15.61 26.42 9.52
C LYS A 11 -15.88 25.38 8.43
N TRP A 12 -15.73 24.09 8.73
CA TRP A 12 -16.02 23.02 7.81
C TRP A 12 -17.49 22.96 7.41
N SER A 13 -18.40 23.11 8.39
CA SER A 13 -19.84 23.16 8.13
C SER A 13 -20.24 24.36 7.26
N ALA A 14 -19.60 25.52 7.46
CA ALA A 14 -19.81 26.69 6.65
C ALA A 14 -19.34 26.49 5.19
N ILE A 15 -18.19 25.86 4.98
CA ILE A 15 -17.67 25.54 3.64
C ILE A 15 -18.57 24.53 2.92
N GLN A 16 -19.04 23.50 3.62
CA GLN A 16 -19.98 22.55 3.04
C GLN A 16 -21.33 23.24 2.66
N ALA A 17 -21.80 24.16 3.48
CA ALA A 17 -23.02 24.90 3.23
C ALA A 17 -22.90 25.89 2.06
N SER A 18 -21.70 26.42 1.79
CA SER A 18 -21.40 27.32 0.66
C SER A 18 -21.21 26.59 -0.68
N GLY A 19 -21.36 25.26 -0.72
CA GLY A 19 -21.15 24.47 -1.92
C GLY A 19 -19.69 24.36 -2.35
N GLY A 20 -18.75 24.60 -1.43
CA GLY A 20 -17.33 24.49 -1.68
C GLY A 20 -16.73 25.55 -2.62
N SER A 21 -17.45 26.62 -2.93
CA SER A 21 -17.02 27.62 -3.91
C SER A 21 -15.96 28.61 -3.41
N ASP A 22 -15.66 28.63 -2.12
CA ASP A 22 -14.72 29.58 -1.50
C ASP A 22 -13.29 29.04 -1.33
N ILE A 23 -12.90 28.12 -2.20
CA ILE A 23 -11.57 27.48 -2.20
C ILE A 23 -10.45 28.48 -2.56
N GLY A 24 -10.76 29.57 -3.22
CA GLY A 24 -9.81 30.62 -3.57
C GLY A 24 -9.15 31.28 -2.35
N ALA A 25 -9.90 31.48 -1.27
CA ALA A 25 -9.39 32.09 -0.05
C ALA A 25 -8.45 31.20 0.76
N VAL A 26 -8.52 29.88 0.57
CA VAL A 26 -7.66 28.91 1.25
C VAL A 26 -6.30 28.75 0.56
N ARG A 27 -6.20 29.09 -0.71
CA ARG A 27 -4.96 28.97 -1.49
C ARG A 27 -3.89 30.04 -1.19
N ASP A 28 -4.30 31.21 -0.72
CA ASP A 28 -3.38 32.31 -0.42
C ASP A 28 -2.46 32.07 0.79
N GLY A 29 -2.74 31.03 1.58
CA GLY A 29 -1.96 30.61 2.74
C GLY A 29 -1.19 29.31 2.55
N GLN A 30 -1.03 28.80 1.33
CA GLN A 30 -0.21 27.61 1.10
C GLN A 30 1.28 27.98 1.26
N ASP A 31 1.81 27.60 2.41
CA ASP A 31 3.24 27.64 2.66
C ASP A 31 3.97 26.82 1.59
N LYS A 32 5.17 27.25 1.23
CA LYS A 32 6.07 26.45 0.40
C LYS A 32 6.32 25.10 1.09
N PRO A 33 6.64 24.05 0.33
CA PRO A 33 7.08 22.79 0.92
C PRO A 33 8.18 23.05 1.95
N LEU A 34 8.04 22.43 3.12
CA LEU A 34 9.01 22.52 4.19
C LEU A 34 10.19 21.59 3.90
N SER A 35 11.36 21.91 4.43
CA SER A 35 12.45 20.93 4.47
C SER A 35 12.05 19.74 5.35
N PRO A 36 12.67 18.56 5.17
CA PRO A 36 12.41 17.38 6.02
C PRO A 36 12.57 17.69 7.52
N GLU A 37 13.60 18.43 7.89
CA GLU A 37 13.89 18.81 9.27
C GLU A 37 12.88 19.81 9.84
N GLU A 38 12.39 20.75 9.02
CA GLU A 38 11.35 21.69 9.42
C GLU A 38 10.00 20.98 9.55
N SER A 39 9.71 20.03 8.66
CA SER A 39 8.50 19.19 8.73
C SER A 39 8.50 18.34 10.00
N GLN A 40 9.63 17.69 10.32
CA GLN A 40 9.80 16.89 11.53
C GLN A 40 9.47 17.68 12.81
N LYS A 41 9.95 18.94 12.90
CA LYS A 41 9.72 19.81 14.06
C LYS A 41 8.24 20.21 14.26
N ARG A 42 7.41 20.10 13.21
CA ARG A 42 5.98 20.43 13.28
C ARG A 42 5.12 19.24 13.71
N ILE A 43 5.66 18.03 13.71
CA ILE A 43 4.94 16.84 14.16
C ILE A 43 4.84 16.88 15.68
N GLN A 44 3.62 16.86 16.20
CA GLN A 44 3.34 16.81 17.62
C GLN A 44 2.94 15.40 17.99
N LEU A 45 3.60 14.88 19.01
CA LEU A 45 3.35 13.54 19.55
C LEU A 45 2.71 13.66 20.93
N ASP A 46 1.94 12.65 21.29
CA ASP A 46 1.45 12.45 22.65
C ASP A 46 2.31 11.40 23.34
N GLY A 47 2.63 11.63 24.63
CA GLY A 47 3.41 10.70 25.46
C GLY A 47 4.92 10.69 25.18
N ASP A 48 5.54 9.55 25.42
CA ASP A 48 7.00 9.34 25.41
C ASP A 48 7.53 8.87 24.04
N TYR A 49 6.93 9.34 22.94
CA TYR A 49 7.36 9.02 21.59
C TYR A 49 8.22 10.12 21.00
N GLU A 50 9.12 9.75 20.10
CA GLU A 50 9.89 10.70 19.27
C GLU A 50 9.69 10.42 17.78
N VAL A 51 9.86 11.44 16.95
CA VAL A 51 9.88 11.31 15.48
C VAL A 51 11.30 11.28 15.00
N GLN A 52 11.68 10.22 14.31
CA GLN A 52 12.97 10.08 13.68
C GLN A 52 12.84 10.25 12.16
N LEU A 53 13.71 11.06 11.56
CA LEU A 53 13.82 11.21 10.11
C LEU A 53 14.72 10.11 9.56
N VAL A 54 14.10 9.08 8.95
CA VAL A 54 14.82 7.91 8.43
C VAL A 54 15.38 8.15 7.02
N ALA A 55 14.57 8.72 6.13
CA ALA A 55 14.98 9.04 4.76
C ALA A 55 14.15 10.20 4.21
N ALA A 56 14.73 10.95 3.28
CA ALA A 56 14.09 12.04 2.58
C ALA A 56 14.68 12.19 1.18
N GLU A 57 14.17 13.13 0.42
CA GLU A 57 14.76 13.55 -0.86
C GLU A 57 16.21 14.00 -0.66
N PRO A 58 17.12 13.66 -1.55
CA PRO A 58 16.92 12.98 -2.86
C PRO A 58 17.02 11.45 -2.82
N LEU A 59 17.18 10.82 -1.65
CA LEU A 59 17.33 9.36 -1.53
C LEU A 59 16.06 8.62 -1.96
N VAL A 60 14.91 9.18 -1.61
CA VAL A 60 13.56 8.72 -2.01
C VAL A 60 12.77 9.90 -2.56
N LEU A 61 11.86 9.64 -3.52
CA LEU A 61 11.05 10.70 -4.15
C LEU A 61 9.55 10.50 -3.92
N ASP A 62 8.99 9.40 -4.40
CA ASP A 62 7.56 9.08 -4.31
C ASP A 62 7.35 7.71 -3.62
N PRO A 63 7.72 7.57 -2.32
CA PRO A 63 7.69 6.30 -1.63
C PRO A 63 6.24 5.87 -1.36
N VAL A 64 5.89 4.62 -1.73
CA VAL A 64 4.56 4.03 -1.51
C VAL A 64 4.58 2.79 -0.64
N GLU A 65 5.72 2.10 -0.51
CA GLU A 65 5.93 0.95 0.37
C GLU A 65 7.38 0.90 0.79
N THR A 66 7.62 0.50 2.04
CA THR A 66 8.96 0.28 2.59
C THR A 66 9.04 -1.07 3.28
N THR A 67 10.19 -1.72 3.19
CA THR A 67 10.47 -2.97 3.91
C THR A 67 11.95 -3.08 4.24
N TRP A 68 12.28 -3.86 5.26
CA TRP A 68 13.66 -4.14 5.66
C TRP A 68 13.96 -5.62 5.46
N ASP A 69 15.17 -5.91 4.99
CA ASP A 69 15.67 -7.28 4.96
C ASP A 69 16.34 -7.68 6.30
N GLU A 70 16.78 -8.92 6.37
CA GLU A 70 17.48 -9.48 7.54
C GLU A 70 18.84 -8.85 7.84
N LYS A 71 19.38 -8.02 6.95
CA LYS A 71 20.62 -7.26 7.10
C LYS A 71 20.38 -5.82 7.55
N GLY A 72 19.12 -5.43 7.77
CA GLY A 72 18.74 -4.07 8.12
C GLY A 72 18.79 -3.08 6.95
N ARG A 73 18.90 -3.54 5.69
CA ARG A 73 18.83 -2.69 4.52
C ARG A 73 17.38 -2.36 4.22
N MET A 74 17.10 -1.11 3.90
CA MET A 74 15.76 -0.62 3.61
C MET A 74 15.48 -0.64 2.12
N PHE A 75 14.43 -1.32 1.70
CA PHE A 75 13.92 -1.26 0.33
C PHE A 75 12.72 -0.33 0.26
N VAL A 76 12.69 0.51 -0.76
CA VAL A 76 11.62 1.49 -0.98
C VAL A 76 11.07 1.35 -2.39
N ALA A 77 9.76 1.12 -2.50
CA ALA A 77 9.04 1.23 -3.77
C ALA A 77 8.79 2.72 -4.07
N ASP A 78 9.45 3.22 -5.09
CA ASP A 78 9.42 4.62 -5.53
C ASP A 78 8.55 4.71 -6.79
N MET A 79 7.26 5.08 -6.63
CA MET A 79 6.25 5.04 -7.70
C MET A 79 6.14 6.40 -8.41
N ARG A 80 7.04 6.68 -9.34
CA ARG A 80 7.20 7.98 -10.00
C ARG A 80 6.27 8.24 -11.18
N ASP A 81 5.55 7.23 -11.64
CA ASP A 81 4.66 7.31 -12.81
C ASP A 81 3.19 7.48 -12.45
N TYR A 82 2.87 7.55 -11.15
CA TYR A 82 1.49 7.70 -10.72
C TYR A 82 0.98 9.12 -11.03
N PRO A 83 -0.29 9.27 -11.51
CA PRO A 83 -1.25 8.21 -11.82
C PRO A 83 -1.29 7.83 -13.32
N LEU A 84 -0.56 8.51 -14.17
CA LEU A 84 -0.77 8.49 -15.63
C LEU A 84 0.08 7.44 -16.37
N GLY A 85 1.13 6.93 -15.72
CA GLY A 85 2.14 6.12 -16.38
C GLY A 85 3.21 6.97 -17.05
N PRO A 86 4.06 6.37 -17.92
CA PRO A 86 5.12 7.08 -18.63
C PRO A 86 4.58 8.26 -19.44
N PRO A 87 5.37 9.33 -19.64
CA PRO A 87 4.92 10.54 -20.33
C PRO A 87 4.39 10.30 -21.74
N ASN A 88 4.98 9.35 -22.48
CA ASN A 88 4.50 8.96 -23.80
C ASN A 88 4.30 7.45 -23.88
N PRO A 89 3.37 6.95 -24.72
CA PRO A 89 3.22 5.53 -24.96
C PRO A 89 4.51 4.91 -25.51
N GLY A 90 5.04 3.93 -24.81
CA GLY A 90 6.28 3.24 -25.18
C GLY A 90 7.54 3.75 -24.49
N ASP A 91 7.48 4.88 -23.77
CA ASP A 91 8.57 5.28 -22.91
C ASP A 91 8.75 4.26 -21.77
N PRO A 92 9.98 4.09 -21.23
CA PRO A 92 10.20 3.26 -20.06
C PRO A 92 9.47 3.83 -18.85
N TRP A 93 9.01 2.94 -17.97
CA TRP A 93 8.48 3.32 -16.67
C TRP A 93 9.56 4.00 -15.82
N LEU A 94 9.16 4.95 -14.99
CA LEU A 94 10.06 5.69 -14.10
C LEU A 94 10.08 5.14 -12.67
N SER A 95 9.10 4.31 -12.32
CA SER A 95 9.03 3.66 -11.01
C SER A 95 10.21 2.70 -10.84
N ARG A 96 10.71 2.61 -9.63
CA ARG A 96 11.90 1.84 -9.29
C ARG A 96 11.84 1.31 -7.86
N ILE A 97 12.75 0.42 -7.53
CA ILE A 97 13.00 0.00 -6.15
C ILE A 97 14.37 0.56 -5.75
N GLN A 98 14.37 1.38 -4.70
CA GLN A 98 15.60 1.87 -4.08
C GLN A 98 16.00 0.95 -2.94
N LEU A 99 17.29 0.71 -2.80
CA LEU A 99 17.90 0.07 -1.64
C LEU A 99 18.71 1.13 -0.90
N LEU A 100 18.35 1.35 0.36
CA LEU A 100 18.97 2.35 1.22
C LEU A 100 19.78 1.65 2.31
N THR A 101 20.90 2.24 2.69
CA THR A 101 21.75 1.78 3.77
C THR A 101 22.07 2.92 4.74
N ASP A 102 22.07 2.59 6.00
CA ASP A 102 22.59 3.39 7.10
C ASP A 102 24.04 2.90 7.31
N GLU A 103 25.02 3.74 6.96
CA GLU A 103 26.45 3.34 6.96
C GLU A 103 27.10 3.64 8.32
N ASP A 104 26.58 4.58 9.12
CA ASP A 104 27.15 4.96 10.41
C ASP A 104 26.33 4.49 11.63
N GLY A 105 25.13 3.94 11.40
CA GLY A 105 24.28 3.33 12.43
C GLY A 105 23.50 4.33 13.28
N ASP A 106 23.27 5.53 12.75
CA ASP A 106 22.53 6.59 13.47
C ASP A 106 20.98 6.47 13.29
N GLY A 107 20.52 5.53 12.45
CA GLY A 107 19.11 5.29 12.15
C GLY A 107 18.59 6.12 10.99
N ARG A 108 19.44 6.92 10.35
CA ARG A 108 19.13 7.67 9.13
C ARG A 108 19.85 7.04 7.93
N MET A 109 19.16 6.92 6.83
CA MET A 109 19.75 6.37 5.62
C MET A 109 20.69 7.37 4.96
N ASP A 110 21.94 6.95 4.70
CA ASP A 110 23.00 7.77 4.10
C ASP A 110 23.05 7.65 2.60
N LYS A 111 22.75 6.44 2.09
CA LYS A 111 22.99 6.08 0.70
C LYS A 111 21.82 5.33 0.10
N ALA A 112 21.54 5.64 -1.15
CA ALA A 112 20.58 4.90 -1.96
C ALA A 112 21.23 4.34 -3.23
N VAL A 113 20.91 3.10 -3.56
CA VAL A 113 21.24 2.44 -4.83
C VAL A 113 19.95 2.02 -5.50
N THR A 114 19.81 2.26 -6.78
CA THR A 114 18.67 1.74 -7.54
C THR A 114 18.83 0.23 -7.68
N PHE A 115 18.04 -0.52 -6.90
CA PHE A 115 18.04 -1.98 -6.87
C PHE A 115 17.39 -2.57 -8.12
N ALA A 116 16.26 -2.02 -8.55
CA ALA A 116 15.61 -2.35 -9.81
C ALA A 116 14.96 -1.11 -10.41
N ASP A 117 15.12 -0.90 -11.71
CA ASP A 117 14.64 0.27 -12.42
C ASP A 117 13.55 -0.11 -13.44
N HIS A 118 12.87 0.90 -13.97
CA HIS A 118 11.86 0.75 -15.02
C HIS A 118 10.72 -0.23 -14.67
N MET A 119 10.30 -0.19 -13.41
CA MET A 119 9.22 -1.03 -12.89
C MET A 119 7.86 -0.44 -13.26
N ASP A 120 6.93 -1.27 -13.74
CA ASP A 120 5.57 -0.81 -14.06
C ASP A 120 4.72 -0.58 -12.79
N ASN A 121 4.79 0.60 -12.18
CA ASN A 121 4.08 0.98 -10.96
C ASN A 121 4.28 -0.03 -9.81
N VAL A 122 5.51 -0.19 -9.33
CA VAL A 122 5.79 -1.02 -8.15
C VAL A 122 5.04 -0.49 -6.92
N GLN A 123 4.33 -1.36 -6.20
CA GLN A 123 3.44 -0.94 -5.10
C GLN A 123 3.59 -1.72 -3.81
N GLY A 124 4.10 -2.93 -3.84
CA GLY A 124 4.28 -3.73 -2.62
C GLY A 124 5.59 -4.50 -2.65
N LEU A 125 6.23 -4.60 -1.50
CA LEU A 125 7.52 -5.24 -1.31
C LEU A 125 7.47 -6.23 -0.15
N LEU A 126 8.17 -7.38 -0.30
CA LEU A 126 8.33 -8.37 0.76
C LEU A 126 9.68 -9.08 0.61
N PRO A 127 10.56 -9.07 1.63
CA PRO A 127 11.78 -9.87 1.62
C PRO A 127 11.49 -11.36 1.50
N TYR A 128 12.18 -12.03 0.60
CA TYR A 128 11.98 -13.44 0.29
C TYR A 128 13.28 -14.06 -0.29
N ASP A 129 13.73 -15.18 0.27
CA ASP A 129 14.83 -16.00 -0.23
C ASP A 129 16.12 -15.22 -0.57
N GLY A 130 16.51 -14.29 0.31
CA GLY A 130 17.66 -13.41 0.11
C GLY A 130 17.52 -12.41 -1.02
N GLY A 131 16.29 -12.19 -1.47
CA GLY A 131 15.87 -11.19 -2.46
C GLY A 131 14.55 -10.56 -2.06
N LEU A 132 13.72 -10.20 -3.03
CA LEU A 132 12.53 -9.41 -2.82
C LEU A 132 11.37 -9.90 -3.71
N ILE A 133 10.18 -10.09 -3.15
CA ILE A 133 8.94 -10.14 -3.91
C ILE A 133 8.46 -8.70 -4.11
N ALA A 134 8.16 -8.33 -5.35
CA ALA A 134 7.60 -7.03 -5.70
C ALA A 134 6.29 -7.20 -6.47
N THR A 135 5.26 -6.45 -6.07
CA THR A 135 4.01 -6.36 -6.84
C THR A 135 4.08 -5.16 -7.77
N THR A 136 3.74 -5.38 -9.02
CA THR A 136 3.66 -4.36 -10.05
C THR A 136 2.28 -4.34 -10.70
N ARG A 137 2.05 -3.43 -11.63
CA ARG A 137 0.79 -3.31 -12.34
C ARG A 137 0.39 -4.61 -13.06
N SER A 138 1.34 -5.27 -13.70
CA SER A 138 1.07 -6.40 -14.60
C SER A 138 1.40 -7.76 -14.01
N GLN A 139 2.22 -7.82 -12.95
CA GLN A 139 2.77 -9.07 -12.45
C GLN A 139 3.31 -8.96 -11.03
N ILE A 140 3.53 -10.10 -10.41
CA ILE A 140 4.32 -10.25 -9.19
C ILE A 140 5.67 -10.82 -9.59
N LEU A 141 6.74 -10.19 -9.12
CA LEU A 141 8.12 -10.50 -9.46
C LEU A 141 8.89 -11.03 -8.26
N PHE A 142 9.87 -11.86 -8.50
CA PHE A 142 10.99 -12.13 -7.61
C PHE A 142 12.24 -11.45 -8.17
N LEU A 143 12.91 -10.67 -7.31
CA LEU A 143 14.12 -9.95 -7.65
C LEU A 143 15.23 -10.35 -6.68
N LYS A 144 16.45 -10.54 -7.18
CA LYS A 144 17.59 -10.92 -6.33
C LYS A 144 18.88 -10.33 -6.90
N ASP A 145 19.71 -9.86 -6.01
CA ASP A 145 21.13 -9.55 -6.24
C ASP A 145 21.94 -10.81 -5.95
N THR A 146 22.68 -11.32 -6.92
CA THR A 146 23.46 -12.56 -6.84
C THR A 146 24.97 -12.34 -6.79
N ASP A 147 25.46 -11.16 -7.18
CA ASP A 147 26.87 -10.82 -7.20
C ASP A 147 27.28 -9.80 -6.12
N GLY A 148 26.33 -9.23 -5.40
CA GLY A 148 26.57 -8.37 -4.24
C GLY A 148 26.79 -6.88 -4.59
N ASP A 149 26.41 -6.45 -5.79
CA ASP A 149 26.55 -5.06 -6.22
C ASP A 149 25.36 -4.16 -5.77
N ASN A 150 24.39 -4.73 -5.03
CA ASN A 150 23.14 -4.13 -4.59
C ASN A 150 22.16 -3.79 -5.71
N LYS A 151 22.24 -4.48 -6.84
CA LYS A 151 21.27 -4.42 -7.93
C LYS A 151 20.71 -5.80 -8.22
N ALA A 152 19.49 -5.85 -8.72
CA ALA A 152 18.86 -7.11 -9.06
C ALA A 152 19.37 -7.67 -10.39
N ASP A 153 20.15 -8.76 -10.34
CA ASP A 153 20.55 -9.54 -11.52
C ASP A 153 19.44 -10.49 -11.96
N VAL A 154 18.68 -10.99 -11.01
CA VAL A 154 17.54 -11.86 -11.26
C VAL A 154 16.26 -11.07 -11.14
N ILE A 155 15.50 -11.05 -12.24
CA ILE A 155 14.13 -10.50 -12.28
C ILE A 155 13.25 -11.58 -12.89
N LYS A 156 12.53 -12.31 -12.03
CA LYS A 156 11.73 -13.47 -12.43
C LYS A 156 10.24 -13.24 -12.15
N PRO A 157 9.34 -13.31 -13.14
CA PRO A 157 7.91 -13.33 -12.89
C PRO A 157 7.50 -14.58 -12.10
N LEU A 158 6.70 -14.37 -11.06
CA LEU A 158 6.07 -15.42 -10.25
C LEU A 158 4.63 -15.64 -10.66
N ILE A 159 3.85 -14.55 -10.73
CA ILE A 159 2.41 -14.58 -11.04
C ILE A 159 2.11 -13.52 -12.09
N ARG A 160 1.27 -13.86 -13.06
CA ARG A 160 0.81 -13.00 -14.14
C ARG A 160 -0.72 -13.02 -14.26
N GLY A 161 -1.27 -12.19 -15.14
CA GLY A 161 -2.70 -12.09 -15.41
C GLY A 161 -3.33 -10.81 -14.87
N PHE A 162 -2.54 -9.94 -14.24
CA PHE A 162 -3.02 -8.65 -13.77
C PHE A 162 -3.14 -7.66 -14.94
N ASN A 163 -4.29 -6.99 -15.02
CA ASN A 163 -4.55 -5.95 -16.02
C ASN A 163 -5.50 -4.88 -15.43
N PRO A 164 -5.04 -4.13 -14.40
CA PRO A 164 -5.89 -3.16 -13.74
C PRO A 164 -6.21 -1.99 -14.67
N LYS A 165 -7.46 -1.54 -14.64
CA LYS A 165 -7.93 -0.38 -15.40
C LYS A 165 -7.35 0.93 -14.87
N HIS A 166 -6.99 0.95 -13.60
CA HIS A 166 -6.46 2.11 -12.91
C HIS A 166 -5.32 1.69 -11.98
N SER A 167 -4.29 2.53 -11.84
CA SER A 167 -3.12 2.23 -11.00
C SER A 167 -3.46 2.02 -9.50
N GLN A 168 -4.57 2.59 -9.02
CA GLN A 168 -5.06 2.34 -7.65
C GLN A 168 -5.74 0.96 -7.47
N LEU A 169 -5.97 0.20 -8.54
CA LEU A 169 -6.69 -1.07 -8.50
C LEU A 169 -5.78 -2.28 -8.73
N GLN A 170 -4.49 -2.09 -8.56
CA GLN A 170 -3.49 -3.14 -8.78
C GLN A 170 -3.24 -3.97 -7.51
N VAL A 171 -2.70 -5.17 -7.72
CA VAL A 171 -2.28 -6.07 -6.64
C VAL A 171 -1.25 -5.41 -5.72
N SER A 172 -1.37 -5.63 -4.41
CA SER A 172 -0.54 -4.94 -3.42
C SER A 172 -0.35 -5.75 -2.14
N ALA A 173 0.36 -5.15 -1.19
CA ALA A 173 0.51 -5.62 0.19
C ALA A 173 0.88 -7.10 0.33
N PRO A 174 2.00 -7.56 -0.26
CA PRO A 174 2.50 -8.90 0.01
C PRO A 174 2.86 -9.04 1.49
N ARG A 175 2.32 -10.07 2.16
CA ARG A 175 2.59 -10.34 3.58
C ARG A 175 2.70 -11.83 3.83
N TRP A 176 3.65 -12.23 4.68
CA TRP A 176 3.72 -13.59 5.18
C TRP A 176 2.52 -13.90 6.06
N GLY A 177 1.80 -14.96 5.74
CA GLY A 177 0.80 -15.55 6.62
C GLY A 177 1.38 -16.62 7.54
N PRO A 178 0.70 -16.94 8.66
CA PRO A 178 1.12 -18.00 9.57
C PRO A 178 1.06 -19.40 8.94
N ASP A 179 0.39 -19.53 7.81
CA ASP A 179 0.30 -20.76 7.01
C ASP A 179 1.52 -20.99 6.09
N GLY A 180 2.54 -20.11 6.17
CA GLY A 180 3.74 -20.17 5.34
C GLY A 180 3.50 -19.82 3.87
N CYS A 181 2.39 -19.18 3.56
CA CYS A 181 2.09 -18.60 2.25
C CYS A 181 2.30 -17.08 2.26
N VAL A 182 2.52 -16.53 1.08
CA VAL A 182 2.49 -15.08 0.89
C VAL A 182 1.08 -14.69 0.47
N HIS A 183 0.46 -13.83 1.25
CA HIS A 183 -0.87 -13.28 1.00
C HIS A 183 -0.78 -11.94 0.28
N PHE A 184 -1.75 -11.66 -0.59
CA PHE A 184 -1.82 -10.46 -1.40
C PHE A 184 -3.21 -9.87 -1.37
N ASN A 185 -3.29 -8.54 -1.34
CA ASN A 185 -4.52 -7.85 -1.66
C ASN A 185 -4.78 -7.91 -3.17
N ASN A 186 -6.03 -8.18 -3.54
CA ASN A 186 -6.46 -8.24 -4.94
C ASN A 186 -6.32 -6.90 -5.68
N GLY A 187 -6.38 -5.76 -4.96
CA GLY A 187 -6.41 -4.43 -5.54
C GLY A 187 -7.74 -4.06 -6.22
N LEU A 188 -8.77 -4.90 -6.08
CA LEU A 188 -10.15 -4.78 -6.57
C LEU A 188 -10.36 -5.13 -8.05
N ASP A 189 -9.33 -5.22 -8.88
CA ASP A 189 -9.49 -5.42 -10.33
C ASP A 189 -8.86 -6.70 -10.89
N ALA A 190 -8.12 -7.48 -10.09
CA ALA A 190 -7.63 -8.79 -10.51
C ALA A 190 -8.80 -9.79 -10.68
N ARG A 191 -8.80 -10.55 -11.78
CA ARG A 191 -9.85 -11.48 -12.16
C ARG A 191 -9.34 -12.91 -12.32
N GLU A 192 -8.45 -13.11 -13.25
CA GLU A 192 -7.84 -14.38 -13.60
C GLU A 192 -6.33 -14.22 -13.57
N ILE A 193 -5.67 -14.99 -12.72
CA ILE A 193 -4.23 -14.96 -12.54
C ILE A 193 -3.67 -16.36 -12.68
N TYR A 194 -2.37 -16.48 -12.95
CA TYR A 194 -1.71 -17.77 -13.14
C TYR A 194 -0.24 -17.71 -12.77
N PRO A 195 0.36 -18.83 -12.31
CA PRO A 195 1.79 -18.94 -12.16
C PRO A 195 2.51 -18.68 -13.49
N ALA A 196 3.57 -17.89 -13.47
CA ALA A 196 4.26 -17.49 -14.71
C ALA A 196 4.90 -18.67 -15.47
N ASP A 197 5.27 -19.73 -14.74
CA ASP A 197 5.84 -20.98 -15.28
C ASP A 197 4.78 -22.03 -15.65
N ALA A 198 3.51 -21.77 -15.33
CA ALA A 198 2.38 -22.66 -15.63
C ALA A 198 1.13 -21.87 -16.08
N PRO A 199 1.18 -21.18 -17.25
CA PRO A 199 0.15 -20.24 -17.65
C PRO A 199 -1.22 -20.87 -17.96
N THR A 200 -1.29 -22.19 -18.08
CA THR A 200 -2.54 -22.94 -18.22
C THR A 200 -3.27 -23.19 -16.91
N LYS A 201 -2.60 -22.99 -15.76
CA LYS A 201 -3.17 -23.12 -14.43
C LYS A 201 -3.82 -21.80 -13.99
N VAL A 202 -4.89 -21.40 -14.68
CA VAL A 202 -5.61 -20.17 -14.38
C VAL A 202 -6.41 -20.30 -13.10
N VAL A 203 -6.32 -19.32 -12.23
CA VAL A 203 -7.07 -19.21 -10.97
C VAL A 203 -7.93 -17.95 -11.02
N GLY A 204 -9.24 -18.13 -10.83
CA GLY A 204 -10.19 -17.02 -10.71
C GLY A 204 -10.13 -16.38 -9.32
N VAL A 205 -9.92 -15.08 -9.26
CA VAL A 205 -9.87 -14.29 -8.03
C VAL A 205 -10.80 -13.05 -8.06
N PRO A 206 -12.01 -13.13 -8.67
CA PRO A 206 -12.86 -11.95 -8.81
C PRO A 206 -13.32 -11.44 -7.44
N GLY A 207 -12.83 -10.25 -7.05
CA GLY A 207 -13.15 -9.65 -5.77
C GLY A 207 -12.68 -10.45 -4.55
N SER A 208 -11.61 -11.22 -4.70
CA SER A 208 -11.02 -12.04 -3.64
C SER A 208 -9.53 -11.76 -3.53
N ASN A 209 -9.05 -11.48 -2.32
CA ASN A 209 -7.65 -11.60 -1.99
C ASN A 209 -7.18 -13.03 -2.25
N PHE A 210 -5.89 -13.25 -2.35
CA PHE A 210 -5.33 -14.57 -2.64
C PHE A 210 -4.01 -14.77 -1.92
N LYS A 211 -3.59 -16.03 -1.85
CA LYS A 211 -2.29 -16.43 -1.33
C LYS A 211 -1.54 -17.29 -2.34
N TRP A 212 -0.24 -17.22 -2.26
CA TRP A 212 0.69 -18.04 -3.04
C TRP A 212 1.56 -18.86 -2.10
N ASN A 213 1.63 -20.16 -2.34
CA ASN A 213 2.53 -21.05 -1.60
C ASN A 213 3.87 -21.12 -2.32
N PRO A 214 4.98 -20.61 -1.74
CA PRO A 214 6.28 -20.59 -2.39
C PRO A 214 6.90 -21.97 -2.59
N LYS A 215 6.47 -22.99 -1.83
CA LYS A 215 6.98 -24.36 -1.95
C LYS A 215 6.35 -25.14 -3.09
N THR A 216 5.07 -24.90 -3.35
CA THR A 216 4.30 -25.65 -4.36
C THR A 216 3.99 -24.84 -5.61
N GLY A 217 4.13 -23.51 -5.54
CA GLY A 217 3.71 -22.58 -6.59
C GLY A 217 2.17 -22.39 -6.68
N GLU A 218 1.41 -23.00 -5.78
CA GLU A 218 -0.05 -22.95 -5.79
C GLU A 218 -0.58 -21.58 -5.41
N ILE A 219 -1.59 -21.12 -6.15
CA ILE A 219 -2.35 -19.90 -5.88
C ILE A 219 -3.75 -20.28 -5.40
N THR A 220 -4.19 -19.72 -4.27
CA THR A 220 -5.50 -19.99 -3.68
C THR A 220 -6.22 -18.69 -3.31
N PRO A 221 -7.50 -18.50 -3.71
CA PRO A 221 -8.31 -17.38 -3.24
C PRO A 221 -8.51 -17.46 -1.72
N THR A 222 -8.49 -16.32 -1.02
CA THR A 222 -8.67 -16.27 0.44
C THR A 222 -9.93 -15.52 0.87
N GLY A 223 -10.65 -14.93 -0.08
CA GLY A 223 -11.75 -14.02 0.19
C GLY A 223 -11.26 -12.64 0.60
N GLY A 224 -12.21 -11.74 0.85
CA GLY A 224 -11.90 -10.34 1.16
C GLY A 224 -11.55 -9.49 -0.05
N ARG A 225 -11.49 -8.18 0.15
CA ARG A 225 -11.26 -7.20 -0.92
C ARG A 225 -10.32 -6.10 -0.44
N GLY A 226 -9.09 -6.48 -0.10
CA GLY A 226 -8.05 -5.53 0.27
C GLY A 226 -7.54 -4.73 -0.92
N GLN A 227 -7.11 -3.50 -0.65
CA GLN A 227 -6.58 -2.60 -1.67
C GLN A 227 -5.17 -2.10 -1.35
N TYR A 228 -4.90 -1.59 -0.14
CA TYR A 228 -3.65 -0.87 0.13
C TYR A 228 -2.89 -1.29 1.39
N GLY A 229 -3.33 -2.25 2.13
CA GLY A 229 -2.64 -2.66 3.34
C GLY A 229 -3.18 -3.97 3.87
N GLY A 230 -2.36 -4.69 4.59
CA GLY A 230 -2.73 -5.94 5.21
C GLY A 230 -1.73 -6.37 6.25
N ALA A 231 -2.21 -7.01 7.31
CA ALA A 231 -1.39 -7.52 8.39
C ALA A 231 -2.06 -8.73 9.04
N PHE A 232 -1.24 -9.56 9.69
CA PHE A 232 -1.69 -10.66 10.53
C PHE A 232 -1.37 -10.36 11.99
N ASP A 233 -2.27 -10.73 12.89
CA ASP A 233 -1.96 -10.80 14.30
C ASP A 233 -1.30 -12.14 14.68
N ASP A 234 -0.95 -12.29 15.97
CA ASP A 234 -0.29 -13.51 16.46
C ASP A 234 -1.20 -14.75 16.49
N TYR A 235 -2.49 -14.56 16.29
CA TYR A 235 -3.47 -15.65 16.20
C TYR A 235 -3.76 -16.06 14.75
N GLY A 236 -3.16 -15.35 13.79
CA GLY A 236 -3.36 -15.60 12.35
C GLY A 236 -4.59 -14.93 11.77
N HIS A 237 -5.18 -13.98 12.46
CA HIS A 237 -6.27 -13.19 11.91
C HIS A 237 -5.74 -12.22 10.86
N HIS A 238 -6.41 -12.18 9.71
CA HIS A 238 -6.03 -11.32 8.59
C HIS A 238 -6.86 -10.06 8.58
N PHE A 239 -6.18 -8.92 8.77
CA PHE A 239 -6.74 -7.58 8.67
C PHE A 239 -6.26 -6.90 7.39
N TYR A 240 -7.10 -6.12 6.75
CA TYR A 240 -6.75 -5.36 5.54
C TYR A 240 -7.67 -4.14 5.41
N CYS A 241 -7.30 -3.23 4.53
CA CYS A 241 -8.09 -2.03 4.26
C CYS A 241 -8.32 -1.83 2.76
N SER A 242 -9.24 -0.95 2.45
CA SER A 242 -9.45 -0.40 1.12
C SER A 242 -9.61 1.11 1.20
N ASN A 243 -9.75 1.78 0.07
CA ASN A 243 -9.86 3.23 0.01
C ASN A 243 -10.84 3.84 1.05
N ARG A 244 -11.98 3.19 1.27
CA ARG A 244 -13.04 3.68 2.17
C ARG A 244 -13.24 2.86 3.42
N ASN A 245 -12.80 1.61 3.42
CA ASN A 245 -12.95 0.67 4.51
C ASN A 245 -11.63 0.63 5.29
N PRO A 246 -11.51 1.38 6.40
CA PRO A 246 -10.23 1.52 7.11
C PRO A 246 -9.77 0.24 7.77
N LEU A 247 -10.71 -0.64 8.14
CA LEU A 247 -10.39 -1.87 8.84
C LEU A 247 -11.41 -2.95 8.52
N MET A 248 -10.98 -3.94 7.77
CA MET A 248 -11.72 -5.17 7.46
C MET A 248 -11.01 -6.37 8.09
N PHE A 249 -11.77 -7.39 8.42
CA PHE A 249 -11.30 -8.61 9.07
C PHE A 249 -11.85 -9.84 8.37
N THR A 250 -11.00 -10.84 8.10
CA THR A 250 -11.44 -12.14 7.60
C THR A 250 -11.98 -12.99 8.75
N VAL A 251 -13.28 -13.17 8.78
CA VAL A 251 -14.00 -13.89 9.86
C VAL A 251 -13.81 -15.41 9.78
N MET A 252 -13.69 -15.94 8.55
CA MET A 252 -13.49 -17.38 8.33
C MET A 252 -12.68 -17.64 7.05
N PRO A 253 -11.98 -18.78 6.95
CA PRO A 253 -11.31 -19.16 5.72
C PRO A 253 -12.29 -19.30 4.54
N TYR A 254 -11.90 -18.81 3.38
CA TYR A 254 -12.73 -18.85 2.16
C TYR A 254 -13.10 -20.27 1.75
N GLU A 255 -12.19 -21.20 1.93
CA GLU A 255 -12.41 -22.63 1.66
C GLU A 255 -13.52 -23.23 2.56
N ALA A 256 -13.70 -22.72 3.77
CA ALA A 256 -14.79 -23.14 4.66
C ALA A 256 -16.15 -22.72 4.11
N MET A 257 -16.24 -21.51 3.54
CA MET A 257 -17.45 -21.05 2.85
C MET A 257 -17.78 -21.93 1.63
N LEU A 258 -16.78 -22.28 0.83
CA LEU A 258 -16.97 -23.09 -0.37
C LEU A 258 -17.42 -24.53 -0.09
N ARG A 259 -17.10 -25.09 1.09
CA ARG A 259 -17.50 -26.45 1.48
C ARG A 259 -19.01 -26.62 1.68
N ASN A 260 -19.71 -25.54 1.97
CA ASN A 260 -21.15 -25.56 2.17
C ASN A 260 -21.88 -24.57 1.27
N PRO A 261 -22.16 -24.92 0.02
CA PRO A 261 -22.83 -24.04 -0.93
C PRO A 261 -24.27 -23.69 -0.51
N HIS A 262 -24.83 -24.38 0.47
CA HIS A 262 -26.19 -24.14 0.97
C HIS A 262 -26.24 -23.23 2.19
N ALA A 263 -25.10 -22.79 2.71
CA ALA A 263 -25.04 -21.93 3.90
C ALA A 263 -25.55 -20.51 3.69
N GLY A 264 -25.74 -20.06 2.43
CA GLY A 264 -26.17 -18.70 2.11
C GLY A 264 -25.14 -17.62 2.47
N ILE A 265 -23.91 -18.02 2.80
CA ILE A 265 -22.81 -17.11 3.11
C ILE A 265 -22.25 -16.57 1.79
N THR A 266 -22.25 -15.24 1.63
CA THR A 266 -21.81 -14.57 0.41
C THR A 266 -20.44 -13.91 0.53
N GLN A 267 -19.96 -13.72 1.76
CA GLN A 267 -18.64 -13.12 2.03
C GLN A 267 -18.05 -13.68 3.32
N VAL A 268 -16.73 -13.64 3.41
CA VAL A 268 -15.96 -14.18 4.55
C VAL A 268 -15.29 -13.08 5.40
N HIS A 269 -15.62 -11.82 5.14
CA HIS A 269 -15.05 -10.67 5.83
C HIS A 269 -16.14 -9.74 6.32
N GLU A 270 -15.80 -8.94 7.32
CA GLU A 270 -16.64 -7.87 7.87
C GLU A 270 -15.82 -6.59 8.04
N ASP A 271 -16.51 -5.46 7.99
CA ASP A 271 -15.96 -4.17 8.38
C ASP A 271 -15.99 -4.07 9.91
N ILE A 272 -14.82 -3.92 10.52
CA ILE A 272 -14.71 -3.65 11.97
C ILE A 272 -15.06 -2.18 12.24
N ALA A 273 -14.64 -1.29 11.35
CA ALA A 273 -15.03 0.11 11.37
C ALA A 273 -15.91 0.39 10.15
N THR A 274 -17.19 0.67 10.40
CA THR A 274 -18.17 0.91 9.33
C THR A 274 -17.83 2.19 8.55
N PRO A 275 -17.69 2.12 7.23
CA PRO A 275 -17.42 3.29 6.41
C PRO A 275 -18.47 4.39 6.57
N GLY A 276 -18.07 5.65 6.47
CA GLY A 276 -18.97 6.79 6.52
C GLY A 276 -19.01 7.48 7.88
N ALA A 277 -20.18 7.52 8.55
CA ALA A 277 -20.36 8.31 9.75
C ALA A 277 -19.48 7.89 10.94
N GLU A 278 -19.17 6.60 11.07
CA GLU A 278 -18.35 6.07 12.15
C GLU A 278 -16.85 6.27 11.91
N THR A 279 -16.44 6.49 10.67
CA THR A 279 -15.06 6.75 10.26
C THR A 279 -14.84 8.20 9.89
N ARG A 280 -15.52 9.11 10.57
CA ARG A 280 -15.37 10.55 10.33
C ARG A 280 -13.97 11.02 10.72
N VAL A 281 -13.33 11.74 9.82
CA VAL A 281 -12.03 12.39 10.02
C VAL A 281 -12.15 13.89 9.77
N TYR A 282 -11.25 14.62 10.41
CA TYR A 282 -11.17 16.07 10.25
C TYR A 282 -9.79 16.41 9.71
N PRO A 283 -9.68 16.99 8.50
CA PRO A 283 -8.38 17.36 7.95
C PRO A 283 -7.74 18.47 8.82
N LEU A 284 -6.44 18.40 9.00
CA LEU A 284 -5.68 19.45 9.68
C LEU A 284 -5.64 20.75 8.88
N GLN A 285 -5.76 20.63 7.55
CA GLN A 285 -5.82 21.75 6.62
C GLN A 285 -6.98 21.51 5.66
N ILE A 286 -7.73 22.57 5.35
CA ILE A 286 -8.79 22.50 4.34
C ILE A 286 -8.13 22.44 2.98
N THR A 287 -8.22 21.27 2.34
CA THR A 287 -7.73 21.06 0.99
C THR A 287 -8.88 20.69 0.07
N HIS A 288 -8.80 21.15 -1.17
CA HIS A 288 -9.71 20.69 -2.20
C HIS A 288 -9.28 19.29 -2.62
N THR A 289 -10.14 18.32 -2.43
CA THR A 289 -9.91 16.95 -2.90
C THR A 289 -10.78 16.66 -4.12
N THR A 290 -10.31 15.79 -5.00
CA THR A 290 -11.10 15.31 -6.15
C THR A 290 -12.37 14.58 -5.74
N ALA A 291 -12.55 14.33 -4.46
CA ALA A 291 -13.64 13.58 -3.90
C ALA A 291 -14.37 14.37 -2.82
N ASP A 292 -14.99 15.52 -3.18
CA ASP A 292 -15.85 16.28 -2.26
C ASP A 292 -16.92 15.40 -1.59
N ALA A 293 -17.36 14.33 -2.28
CA ALA A 293 -18.28 13.33 -1.73
C ALA A 293 -17.69 12.53 -0.54
N HIS A 294 -16.37 12.58 -0.33
CA HIS A 294 -15.68 11.90 0.77
C HIS A 294 -15.25 12.86 1.88
N ALA A 295 -15.45 14.16 1.70
CA ALA A 295 -15.04 15.16 2.67
C ALA A 295 -15.65 14.87 4.04
N GLY A 296 -14.80 14.80 5.08
CA GLY A 296 -15.20 14.48 6.44
C GLY A 296 -15.42 13.00 6.75
N THR A 297 -15.18 12.10 5.80
CA THR A 297 -15.12 10.66 6.05
C THR A 297 -13.73 10.12 5.72
N ASN A 298 -13.34 9.01 6.34
CA ASN A 298 -12.06 8.38 6.05
C ASN A 298 -12.00 7.91 4.60
N THR A 299 -10.91 8.22 3.91
CA THR A 299 -10.65 7.82 2.53
C THR A 299 -9.14 7.67 2.34
N ALA A 300 -8.72 6.96 1.30
CA ALA A 300 -7.33 6.65 1.02
C ALA A 300 -6.62 5.90 2.16
N CYS A 301 -7.34 4.98 2.82
CA CYS A 301 -6.74 4.14 3.85
C CYS A 301 -5.64 3.27 3.27
N SER A 302 -4.49 3.27 3.92
CA SER A 302 -3.32 2.47 3.52
C SER A 302 -2.46 2.14 4.73
N GLY A 303 -1.46 1.27 4.54
CA GLY A 303 -0.43 1.01 5.53
C GLY A 303 -0.92 0.34 6.81
N LEU A 304 -2.00 -0.45 6.75
CA LEU A 304 -2.51 -1.17 7.92
C LEU A 304 -1.44 -2.09 8.49
N GLY A 305 -1.18 -1.93 9.78
CA GLY A 305 -0.26 -2.76 10.55
C GLY A 305 -0.88 -3.22 11.88
N VAL A 306 -0.34 -4.29 12.44
CA VAL A 306 -0.65 -4.74 13.80
C VAL A 306 0.52 -4.35 14.69
N TYR A 307 0.25 -3.54 15.70
CA TYR A 307 1.24 -3.20 16.73
C TYR A 307 1.32 -4.33 17.76
N ARG A 308 2.56 -4.74 18.12
CA ARG A 308 2.85 -5.84 19.06
C ARG A 308 3.73 -5.37 20.20
#